data_9925138842ab26492783de8a17f56a49
#
_entry.id   9925138842ab26492783de8a17f56a49
#
_cell.length_a   1.000
_cell.length_b   1.000
_cell.length_c   1.000
_cell.angle_alpha   90.00
_cell.angle_beta   90.00
_cell.angle_gamma   90.00
#
_symmetry.space_group_name_H-M   'P 1'
#
loop_
_entity.id
_entity.type
_entity.pdbx_description
1 polymer ?
#
loop_
_entity_poly.entity_id
_entity_poly.type
_entity_poly.pdbx_seq_one_letter_code
_entity_poly.pdbx_strand_id
1 'polypeptide(L)'
;MNLLRKVRILSRKSDLAIIQSMQVGNALQKKFPDLSIEYMTKSTAGDKDLKTPLSEMPNPGVFTDDLRKELIKNNCDIVVHSWKDLPLDLGKSTIIAGTLNREDQRDIIFVNKKN
;
A
#
# COMPACT_ATOMS: atom_id res chain seq x y z
N MET A 1 1.14 14.80 26.85
CA MET A 1 1.00 13.36 26.97
C MET A 1 1.57 12.68 25.74
N ASN A 2 2.37 11.71 25.96
CA ASN A 2 2.98 11.01 24.86
C ASN A 2 2.12 9.82 24.45
N LEU A 3 1.51 9.92 23.29
CA LEU A 3 0.72 8.82 22.74
C LEU A 3 1.58 8.07 21.75
N LEU A 4 1.84 6.80 22.04
CA LEU A 4 2.48 5.93 21.09
C LEU A 4 1.52 5.75 19.91
N ARG A 5 1.87 6.35 18.80
CA ARG A 5 1.09 6.19 17.59
C ARG A 5 1.55 4.96 16.85
N LYS A 6 0.59 4.13 16.49
CA LYS A 6 0.85 2.96 15.69
C LYS A 6 0.28 3.16 14.31
N VAL A 7 1.11 2.97 13.30
CA VAL A 7 0.69 3.04 11.91
C VAL A 7 0.80 1.64 11.31
N ARG A 8 -0.27 1.18 10.69
CA ARG A 8 -0.33 -0.14 10.09
C ARG A 8 -0.15 0.01 8.59
N ILE A 9 0.92 -0.58 8.05
CA ILE A 9 1.24 -0.52 6.63
C ILE A 9 0.98 -1.88 6.01
N LEU A 10 0.13 -1.90 4.98
CA LEU A 10 -0.25 -3.11 4.28
C LEU A 10 0.39 -3.14 2.90
N SER A 11 0.87 -4.30 2.49
CA SER A 11 1.41 -4.51 1.15
C SER A 11 1.07 -5.91 0.66
N ARG A 12 1.35 -6.15 -0.62
CA ARG A 12 1.33 -7.52 -1.16
C ARG A 12 2.43 -8.33 -0.48
N LYS A 13 2.34 -9.66 -0.59
CA LYS A 13 3.29 -10.56 0.05
C LYS A 13 4.61 -10.71 -0.70
N SER A 14 4.76 -10.18 -1.91
CA SER A 14 5.99 -10.31 -2.67
C SER A 14 7.15 -9.62 -1.95
N ASP A 15 8.37 -10.13 -2.20
CA ASP A 15 9.56 -9.57 -1.55
C ASP A 15 9.74 -8.09 -1.86
N LEU A 16 9.51 -7.71 -3.13
CA LEU A 16 9.63 -6.31 -3.52
C LEU A 16 8.62 -5.44 -2.80
N ALA A 17 7.37 -5.90 -2.69
CA ALA A 17 6.33 -5.12 -2.01
C ALA A 17 6.66 -4.94 -0.53
N ILE A 18 7.19 -5.97 0.12
CA ILE A 18 7.59 -5.88 1.51
C ILE A 18 8.74 -4.89 1.68
N ILE A 19 9.74 -4.95 0.80
CA ILE A 19 10.86 -4.00 0.84
C ILE A 19 10.35 -2.58 0.67
N GLN A 20 9.45 -2.35 -0.26
CA GLN A 20 8.88 -1.01 -0.51
C GLN A 20 8.10 -0.52 0.71
N SER A 21 7.32 -1.39 1.35
CA SER A 21 6.58 -0.98 2.54
C SER A 21 7.53 -0.63 3.69
N MET A 22 8.63 -1.35 3.83
CA MET A 22 9.63 -1.04 4.85
C MET A 22 10.34 0.28 4.56
N GLN A 23 10.58 0.60 3.31
CA GLN A 23 11.15 1.90 2.94
C GLN A 23 10.22 3.04 3.37
N VAL A 24 8.91 2.87 3.17
CA VAL A 24 7.93 3.87 3.60
C VAL A 24 7.93 3.98 5.13
N GLY A 25 7.89 2.86 5.84
CA GLY A 25 7.91 2.86 7.29
C GLY A 25 9.17 3.51 7.85
N ASN A 26 10.34 3.21 7.27
CA ASN A 26 11.59 3.82 7.70
C ASN A 26 11.60 5.33 7.49
N ALA A 27 11.07 5.79 6.35
CA ALA A 27 10.97 7.22 6.07
C ALA A 27 10.06 7.92 7.08
N LEU A 28 8.95 7.28 7.44
CA LEU A 28 8.03 7.84 8.43
C LEU A 28 8.68 7.90 9.81
N GLN A 29 9.37 6.85 10.24
CA GLN A 29 10.03 6.82 11.55
C GLN A 29 11.19 7.80 11.64
N LYS A 30 11.85 8.05 10.51
CA LYS A 30 12.92 9.04 10.47
C LYS A 30 12.40 10.43 10.78
N LYS A 31 11.20 10.74 10.30
CA LYS A 31 10.56 12.03 10.52
C LYS A 31 9.80 12.07 11.85
N PHE A 32 9.24 10.95 12.26
CA PHE A 32 8.45 10.82 13.49
C PHE A 32 9.02 9.68 14.33
N PRO A 33 10.09 9.93 15.12
CA PRO A 33 10.78 8.84 15.81
C PRO A 33 9.92 8.06 16.81
N ASP A 34 8.86 8.68 17.33
CA ASP A 34 7.97 8.03 18.29
C ASP A 34 6.93 7.12 17.64
N LEU A 35 6.91 7.08 16.32
CA LEU A 35 5.93 6.30 15.59
C LEU A 35 6.29 4.82 15.61
N SER A 36 5.31 3.98 15.92
CA SER A 36 5.45 2.52 15.85
C SER A 36 4.83 2.04 14.55
N ILE A 37 5.53 1.18 13.83
CA ILE A 37 5.05 0.66 12.54
C ILE A 37 4.73 -0.82 12.66
N GLU A 38 3.55 -1.19 12.21
CA GLU A 38 3.17 -2.58 12.05
C GLU A 38 3.07 -2.88 10.55
N TYR A 39 3.84 -3.86 10.10
CA TYR A 39 3.83 -4.27 8.68
C TYR A 39 2.90 -5.46 8.51
N MET A 40 1.99 -5.35 7.56
CA MET A 40 1.00 -6.38 7.27
C MET A 40 1.06 -6.74 5.79
N THR A 41 0.75 -7.98 5.47
CA THR A 41 0.73 -8.42 4.09
C THR A 41 -0.57 -9.13 3.76
N LYS A 42 -0.95 -9.09 2.48
CA LYS A 42 -2.13 -9.78 1.99
C LYS A 42 -1.92 -10.18 0.55
N SER A 43 -2.32 -11.40 0.20
CA SER A 43 -2.35 -11.82 -1.20
C SER A 43 -3.55 -11.22 -1.89
N THR A 44 -3.35 -10.69 -3.09
CA THR A 44 -4.43 -10.12 -3.90
C THR A 44 -4.99 -11.15 -4.86
N ALA A 45 -6.09 -10.82 -5.53
CA ALA A 45 -6.67 -11.69 -6.55
C ALA A 45 -5.67 -11.95 -7.68
N GLY A 46 -4.91 -10.92 -8.07
CA GLY A 46 -3.87 -11.09 -9.08
C GLY A 46 -2.76 -12.03 -8.64
N ASP A 47 -2.38 -11.97 -7.36
CA ASP A 47 -1.36 -12.87 -6.81
C ASP A 47 -1.83 -14.31 -6.75
N LYS A 48 -3.11 -14.53 -6.53
CA LYS A 48 -3.68 -15.87 -6.40
C LYS A 48 -3.92 -16.55 -7.74
N ASP A 49 -4.10 -15.78 -8.80
CA ASP A 49 -4.34 -16.30 -10.13
C ASP A 49 -3.02 -16.42 -10.87
N LEU A 50 -2.46 -17.64 -10.87
CA LEU A 50 -1.19 -17.92 -11.50
C LEU A 50 -1.33 -18.38 -12.96
N LYS A 51 -2.57 -18.55 -13.45
CA LYS A 51 -2.82 -19.12 -14.77
C LYS A 51 -3.23 -18.09 -15.82
N THR A 52 -3.93 -17.03 -15.41
CA THR A 52 -4.41 -16.03 -16.35
C THR A 52 -3.31 -15.01 -16.62
N PRO A 53 -2.93 -14.79 -17.89
CA PRO A 53 -1.98 -13.73 -18.21
C PRO A 53 -2.53 -12.37 -17.79
N LEU A 54 -1.64 -11.45 -17.40
CA LEU A 54 -2.05 -10.10 -17.00
C LEU A 54 -2.86 -9.41 -18.07
N SER A 55 -2.52 -9.63 -19.35
CA SER A 55 -3.24 -9.01 -20.47
C SER A 55 -4.67 -9.49 -20.60
N GLU A 56 -5.02 -10.63 -20.02
CA GLU A 56 -6.35 -11.22 -20.09
C GLU A 56 -7.15 -11.04 -18.79
N MET A 57 -6.57 -10.47 -17.78
CA MET A 57 -7.28 -10.21 -16.53
C MET A 57 -8.30 -9.11 -16.73
N PRO A 58 -9.57 -9.34 -16.34
CA PRO A 58 -10.65 -8.39 -16.64
C PRO A 58 -10.61 -7.13 -15.80
N ASN A 59 -9.92 -7.13 -14.67
CA ASN A 59 -9.91 -6.02 -13.72
C ASN A 59 -8.51 -5.44 -13.61
N PRO A 60 -8.28 -4.17 -14.02
CA PRO A 60 -6.96 -3.56 -13.88
C PRO A 60 -6.51 -3.41 -12.41
N GLY A 61 -7.45 -3.52 -11.46
CA GLY A 61 -7.14 -3.43 -10.05
C GLY A 61 -6.83 -4.74 -9.36
N VAL A 62 -6.48 -5.82 -10.12
CA VAL A 62 -6.31 -7.15 -9.51
C VAL A 62 -5.23 -7.21 -8.43
N PHE A 63 -4.26 -6.30 -8.47
CA PHE A 63 -3.21 -6.23 -7.46
C PHE A 63 -3.46 -5.16 -6.40
N THR A 64 -4.51 -4.35 -6.52
CA THR A 64 -4.74 -3.22 -5.62
C THR A 64 -6.10 -3.21 -4.94
N ASP A 65 -7.13 -3.79 -5.59
CA ASP A 65 -8.50 -3.70 -5.05
C ASP A 65 -8.63 -4.33 -3.67
N ASP A 66 -8.03 -5.51 -3.47
CA ASP A 66 -8.15 -6.21 -2.19
C ASP A 66 -7.51 -5.42 -1.06
N LEU A 67 -6.38 -4.76 -1.34
CA LEU A 67 -5.68 -3.95 -0.36
C LEU A 67 -6.46 -2.67 -0.07
N ARG A 68 -7.04 -2.06 -1.10
CA ARG A 68 -7.86 -0.86 -0.94
C ARG A 68 -9.08 -1.15 -0.08
N LYS A 69 -9.69 -2.32 -0.23
CA LYS A 69 -10.82 -2.71 0.61
C LYS A 69 -10.45 -2.77 2.08
N GLU A 70 -9.25 -3.27 2.38
CA GLU A 70 -8.77 -3.30 3.75
C GLU A 70 -8.58 -1.89 4.30
N LEU A 71 -8.08 -0.99 3.48
CA LEU A 71 -7.91 0.40 3.86
C LEU A 71 -9.26 1.07 4.15
N ILE A 72 -10.26 0.84 3.29
CA ILE A 72 -11.60 1.40 3.45
C ILE A 72 -12.27 0.86 4.72
N LYS A 73 -12.04 -0.41 5.03
CA LYS A 73 -12.58 -1.04 6.25
C LYS A 73 -11.84 -0.63 7.52
N ASN A 74 -10.81 0.19 7.38
CA ASN A 74 -10.00 0.64 8.51
C ASN A 74 -9.20 -0.48 9.18
N ASN A 75 -8.84 -1.50 8.42
CA ASN A 75 -8.00 -2.59 8.91
C ASN A 75 -6.52 -2.28 8.78
N CYS A 76 -6.17 -1.21 8.07
CA CYS A 76 -4.83 -0.68 7.97
C CYS A 76 -4.91 0.82 7.76
N ASP A 77 -3.78 1.50 7.85
CA ASP A 77 -3.74 2.97 7.74
C ASP A 77 -3.12 3.42 6.42
N ILE A 78 -2.20 2.64 5.89
CA ILE A 78 -1.47 2.96 4.66
C ILE A 78 -1.36 1.68 3.84
N VAL A 79 -1.51 1.81 2.53
CA VAL A 79 -1.21 0.74 1.58
C VAL A 79 -0.10 1.23 0.66
N VAL A 80 0.92 0.41 0.46
CA VAL A 80 2.07 0.75 -0.39
C VAL A 80 2.03 -0.10 -1.65
N HIS A 81 2.17 0.57 -2.79
CA HIS A 81 2.17 -0.06 -4.11
C HIS A 81 3.27 0.50 -4.98
N SER A 82 3.69 -0.29 -5.97
CA SER A 82 4.46 0.24 -7.08
C SER A 82 3.55 1.05 -7.99
N TRP A 83 4.08 2.10 -8.58
CA TRP A 83 3.31 2.96 -9.47
C TRP A 83 2.60 2.18 -10.58
N LYS A 84 3.31 1.21 -11.17
CA LYS A 84 2.78 0.44 -12.30
C LYS A 84 1.56 -0.39 -11.96
N ASP A 85 1.32 -0.67 -10.69
CA ASP A 85 0.21 -1.52 -10.26
C ASP A 85 -1.08 -0.73 -10.01
N LEU A 86 -1.02 0.59 -10.10
CA LEU A 86 -2.16 1.44 -9.75
C LEU A 86 -3.19 1.50 -10.87
N PRO A 87 -4.49 1.41 -10.54
CA PRO A 87 -5.53 1.67 -11.52
C PRO A 87 -5.64 3.16 -11.81
N LEU A 88 -6.27 3.50 -12.93
CA LEU A 88 -6.52 4.89 -13.27
C LEU A 88 -7.53 5.53 -12.32
N ASP A 89 -8.50 4.77 -11.86
CA ASP A 89 -9.52 5.25 -10.94
C ASP A 89 -9.19 4.78 -9.52
N LEU A 90 -8.87 5.72 -8.66
CA LEU A 90 -8.49 5.44 -7.28
C LEU A 90 -9.69 5.34 -6.34
N GLY A 91 -10.91 5.58 -6.85
CA GLY A 91 -12.09 5.61 -6.02
C GLY A 91 -12.21 6.90 -5.22
N LYS A 92 -13.31 6.99 -4.46
CA LYS A 92 -13.62 8.22 -3.71
C LYS A 92 -13.11 8.20 -2.27
N SER A 93 -12.80 7.02 -1.76
CA SER A 93 -12.48 6.84 -0.34
C SER A 93 -10.99 6.81 -0.05
N THR A 94 -10.16 6.75 -1.08
CA THR A 94 -8.71 6.68 -0.92
C THR A 94 -8.02 7.74 -1.76
N ILE A 95 -6.86 8.15 -1.33
CA ILE A 95 -6.05 9.14 -2.05
C ILE A 95 -4.60 8.68 -2.05
N ILE A 96 -3.83 9.23 -2.98
CA ILE A 96 -2.38 9.09 -2.95
C ILE A 96 -1.86 10.14 -1.97
N ALA A 97 -1.30 9.67 -0.87
CA ALA A 97 -0.76 10.58 0.16
C ALA A 97 0.64 11.08 -0.20
N GLY A 98 1.40 10.29 -0.94
CA GLY A 98 2.73 10.70 -1.31
C GLY A 98 3.51 9.60 -2.01
N THR A 99 4.71 9.93 -2.42
CA THR A 99 5.65 9.00 -3.01
C THR A 99 7.00 9.20 -2.36
N LEU A 100 7.83 8.16 -2.36
CA LEU A 100 9.20 8.31 -1.88
C LEU A 100 10.05 8.97 -2.96
N ASN A 101 10.99 9.78 -2.52
CA ASN A 101 11.91 10.45 -3.41
C ASN A 101 13.01 9.46 -3.83
N ARG A 102 12.86 8.85 -5.00
CA ARG A 102 13.75 7.82 -5.50
C ARG A 102 14.02 8.03 -6.98
N GLU A 103 15.10 7.40 -7.44
CA GLU A 103 15.50 7.51 -8.84
C GLU A 103 14.46 6.96 -9.79
N ASP A 104 13.85 5.82 -9.47
CA ASP A 104 12.87 5.19 -10.35
C ASP A 104 11.43 5.58 -10.02
N GLN A 105 11.20 6.27 -8.94
CA GLN A 105 9.91 6.91 -8.62
C GLN A 105 8.71 5.98 -8.70
N ARG A 106 8.86 4.75 -8.23
CA ARG A 106 7.81 3.73 -8.42
C ARG A 106 6.91 3.51 -7.23
N ASP A 107 7.23 4.06 -6.09
CA ASP A 107 6.49 3.78 -4.87
C ASP A 107 5.42 4.83 -4.63
N ILE A 108 4.23 4.37 -4.24
CA ILE A 108 3.11 5.24 -3.95
C ILE A 108 2.47 4.84 -2.62
N ILE A 109 2.07 5.82 -1.86
CA ILE A 109 1.45 5.63 -0.56
C ILE A 109 -0.02 6.01 -0.63
N PHE A 110 -0.89 5.07 -0.27
CA PHE A 110 -2.33 5.32 -0.15
C PHE A 110 -2.73 5.43 1.31
N VAL A 111 -3.63 6.33 1.60
CA VAL A 111 -4.28 6.42 2.90
C VAL A 111 -5.78 6.52 2.73
N ASN A 112 -6.52 6.24 3.80
CA ASN A 112 -7.95 6.40 3.81
C ASN A 112 -8.27 7.90 3.91
N LYS A 113 -9.15 8.37 3.04
CA LYS A 113 -9.56 9.78 3.02
C LYS A 113 -10.16 10.25 4.33
N LYS A 114 -10.77 9.34 5.08
CA LYS A 114 -11.46 9.70 6.32
C LYS A 114 -10.52 9.86 7.51
N ASN A 115 -9.29 9.52 7.36
CA ASN A 115 -8.32 9.60 8.46
C ASN A 115 -7.52 10.90 8.43
#